data_491bff5dc211b1351ecaf004ccc77722
#
_entry.id   491bff5dc211b1351ecaf004ccc77722
#
_cell.length_a   1.000
_cell.length_b   1.000
_cell.length_c   1.000
_cell.angle_alpha   90.00
_cell.angle_beta   90.00
_cell.angle_gamma   90.00
#
_symmetry.space_group_name_H-M   'P 1'
#
loop_
_entity.id
_entity.type
_entity.pdbx_description
1 polymer ?
#
loop_
_entity_poly.entity_id
_entity_poly.type
_entity_poly.pdbx_seq_one_letter_code
_entity_poly.pdbx_strand_id
1 'polypeptide(L)'
;MRKLSSDINNCKKCSLYKTRNKPLIGDGPIDVNIMIVGESPGYYEDLKNKAFVGEAGKILDKLLSLIQLGRDEVYITNILKCHTPKDQNPSRHEIDSCIEYLHKQIDIIEPKIIVTLGKFASREVFTRFNLEFSRISELHGKMFTVKTLFSEIKIIPLYHPAVACYHKEMFNVLKKDFMNLKQAVDNINNLKDLDRGCDH
;
A
#
# COMPACT_ATOMS: atom_id res chain seq x y z
N MET A 1 3.73 -1.48 -16.90
CA MET A 1 4.23 -2.37 -15.84
C MET A 1 5.45 -3.21 -16.24
N ARG A 2 5.52 -3.93 -17.39
CA ARG A 2 6.67 -4.83 -17.76
C ARG A 2 8.04 -4.16 -17.71
N LYS A 3 8.20 -2.95 -18.29
CA LYS A 3 9.45 -2.19 -18.25
C LYS A 3 9.84 -1.82 -16.81
N LEU A 4 8.88 -1.31 -16.03
CA LEU A 4 9.11 -0.98 -14.62
C LEU A 4 9.56 -2.18 -13.79
N SER A 5 8.97 -3.36 -14.02
CA SER A 5 9.38 -4.62 -13.37
C SER A 5 10.83 -4.98 -13.71
N SER A 6 11.25 -4.82 -14.96
CA SER A 6 12.63 -5.04 -15.38
C SER A 6 13.60 -4.07 -14.68
N ASP A 7 13.23 -2.78 -14.60
CA ASP A 7 14.04 -1.76 -13.93
C ASP A 7 14.21 -2.04 -12.43
N ILE A 8 13.14 -2.48 -11.76
CA ILE A 8 13.18 -2.87 -10.34
C ILE A 8 14.06 -4.11 -10.13
N ASN A 9 13.92 -5.13 -10.97
CA ASN A 9 14.69 -6.37 -10.86
C ASN A 9 16.19 -6.13 -10.98
N ASN A 10 16.61 -5.21 -11.84
CA ASN A 10 18.01 -4.87 -12.08
C ASN A 10 18.53 -3.72 -11.20
N CYS A 11 17.70 -3.17 -10.28
CA CYS A 11 18.04 -1.99 -9.49
C CYS A 11 19.22 -2.25 -8.54
N LYS A 12 20.18 -1.31 -8.52
CA LYS A 12 21.34 -1.27 -7.61
C LYS A 12 21.53 0.11 -6.98
N LYS A 13 20.46 0.92 -6.84
CA LYS A 13 20.54 2.33 -6.43
C LYS A 13 20.90 2.55 -4.96
N CYS A 14 20.70 1.56 -4.07
CA CYS A 14 21.03 1.66 -2.65
C CYS A 14 21.61 0.33 -2.15
N SER A 15 22.16 0.29 -0.93
CA SER A 15 22.84 -0.87 -0.35
C SER A 15 21.98 -2.13 -0.22
N LEU A 16 20.65 -1.99 -0.14
CA LEU A 16 19.73 -3.11 0.06
C LEU A 16 19.77 -4.15 -1.05
N TYR A 17 20.25 -3.79 -2.26
CA TYR A 17 20.40 -4.77 -3.34
C TYR A 17 21.42 -5.89 -3.01
N LYS A 18 22.34 -5.63 -2.06
CA LYS A 18 23.40 -6.60 -1.70
C LYS A 18 22.88 -7.72 -0.79
N THR A 19 21.80 -7.48 -0.07
CA THR A 19 21.28 -8.37 0.98
C THR A 19 19.93 -8.99 0.67
N ARG A 20 19.18 -8.45 -0.30
CA ARG A 20 17.89 -9.02 -0.73
C ARG A 20 18.08 -10.31 -1.50
N ASN A 21 17.13 -11.23 -1.42
CA ASN A 21 17.05 -12.35 -2.37
C ASN A 21 16.55 -11.88 -3.73
N LYS A 22 15.36 -11.24 -3.76
CA LYS A 22 14.77 -10.63 -4.96
C LYS A 22 14.04 -9.34 -4.59
N PRO A 23 14.03 -8.34 -5.47
CA PRO A 23 13.19 -7.16 -5.22
C PRO A 23 11.72 -7.53 -5.37
N LEU A 24 10.90 -7.10 -4.44
CA LEU A 24 9.45 -7.28 -4.47
C LEU A 24 8.79 -6.11 -5.19
N ILE A 25 8.27 -6.36 -6.38
CA ILE A 25 7.63 -5.33 -7.20
C ILE A 25 6.28 -4.93 -6.60
N GLY A 26 5.47 -5.92 -6.30
CA GLY A 26 4.11 -5.88 -5.78
C GLY A 26 3.37 -7.15 -6.16
N ASP A 27 2.16 -7.31 -5.63
CA ASP A 27 1.31 -8.49 -5.77
C ASP A 27 -0.13 -8.06 -6.04
N GLY A 28 -0.82 -8.74 -6.95
CA GLY A 28 -2.19 -8.46 -7.35
C GLY A 28 -2.32 -7.94 -8.79
N PRO A 29 -3.56 -7.83 -9.30
CA PRO A 29 -3.85 -7.29 -10.63
C PRO A 29 -3.47 -5.80 -10.72
N ILE A 30 -3.21 -5.31 -11.92
CA ILE A 30 -2.83 -3.91 -12.17
C ILE A 30 -4.02 -3.04 -12.63
N ASP A 31 -5.15 -3.64 -12.90
CA ASP A 31 -6.41 -3.01 -13.32
C ASP A 31 -7.41 -2.90 -12.16
N VAL A 32 -6.90 -2.60 -10.98
CA VAL A 32 -7.69 -2.49 -9.75
C VAL A 32 -7.85 -1.04 -9.28
N ASN A 33 -8.92 -0.79 -8.54
CA ASN A 33 -9.18 0.54 -7.96
C ASN A 33 -8.44 0.79 -6.65
N ILE A 34 -7.91 -0.25 -5.98
CA ILE A 34 -7.37 -0.15 -4.63
C ILE A 34 -5.90 -0.56 -4.63
N MET A 35 -5.06 0.34 -4.17
CA MET A 35 -3.64 0.08 -3.93
C MET A 35 -3.34 0.12 -2.44
N ILE A 36 -2.67 -0.91 -1.93
CA ILE A 36 -2.20 -0.98 -0.55
C ILE A 36 -0.68 -0.81 -0.55
N VAL A 37 -0.19 0.16 0.20
CA VAL A 37 1.23 0.53 0.23
C VAL A 37 1.79 0.33 1.64
N GLY A 38 2.70 -0.63 1.79
CA GLY A 38 3.46 -0.86 3.01
C GLY A 38 4.83 -0.17 2.99
N GLU A 39 5.67 -0.52 3.96
CA GLU A 39 7.01 0.07 4.13
C GLU A 39 8.05 -0.68 3.30
N SER A 40 8.36 -1.90 3.64
CA SER A 40 9.38 -2.76 3.02
C SER A 40 8.98 -4.23 3.08
N PRO A 41 9.51 -5.08 2.20
CA PRO A 41 9.35 -6.52 2.35
C PRO A 41 9.95 -7.00 3.68
N GLY A 42 9.25 -7.84 4.42
CA GLY A 42 9.77 -8.57 5.55
C GLY A 42 10.62 -9.77 5.10
N TYR A 43 11.15 -10.53 6.07
CA TYR A 43 11.98 -11.71 5.80
C TYR A 43 11.27 -12.76 4.94
N TYR A 44 10.02 -13.11 5.27
CA TYR A 44 9.25 -14.10 4.52
C TYR A 44 8.83 -13.60 3.13
N GLU A 45 8.59 -12.30 2.99
CA GLU A 45 8.27 -11.66 1.73
C GLU A 45 9.48 -11.70 0.78
N ASP A 46 10.68 -11.41 1.29
CA ASP A 46 11.93 -11.48 0.53
C ASP A 46 12.24 -12.92 0.09
N LEU A 47 12.00 -13.89 0.98
CA LEU A 47 12.23 -15.32 0.69
C LEU A 47 11.25 -15.85 -0.35
N LYS A 48 9.95 -15.53 -0.23
CA LYS A 48 8.88 -16.04 -1.11
C LYS A 48 8.63 -15.16 -2.33
N ASN A 49 9.22 -13.96 -2.37
CA ASN A 49 8.98 -12.93 -3.38
C ASN A 49 7.47 -12.62 -3.58
N LYS A 50 6.74 -12.52 -2.46
CA LYS A 50 5.30 -12.25 -2.45
C LYS A 50 4.96 -11.28 -1.32
N ALA A 51 4.07 -10.30 -1.60
CA ALA A 51 3.73 -9.25 -0.64
C ALA A 51 2.89 -9.78 0.53
N PHE A 52 3.21 -9.35 1.74
CA PHE A 52 2.43 -9.61 2.94
C PHE A 52 2.09 -11.09 3.14
N VAL A 53 3.10 -11.97 3.20
CA VAL A 53 2.95 -13.42 3.45
C VAL A 53 3.37 -13.85 4.86
N GLY A 54 3.97 -12.95 5.65
CA GLY A 54 4.30 -13.15 7.06
C GLY A 54 3.11 -12.92 8.00
N GLU A 55 3.36 -12.79 9.31
CA GLU A 55 2.31 -12.61 10.32
C GLU A 55 1.49 -11.33 10.10
N ALA A 56 2.13 -10.21 9.75
CA ALA A 56 1.43 -8.98 9.39
C ALA A 56 0.52 -9.17 8.18
N GLY A 57 0.92 -9.99 7.22
CA GLY A 57 0.12 -10.36 6.06
C GLY A 57 -1.12 -11.15 6.41
N LYS A 58 -1.03 -12.11 7.33
CA LYS A 58 -2.20 -12.85 7.85
C LYS A 58 -3.22 -11.93 8.52
N ILE A 59 -2.73 -10.89 9.23
CA ILE A 59 -3.60 -9.88 9.83
C ILE A 59 -4.27 -9.05 8.73
N LEU A 60 -3.50 -8.61 7.72
CA LEU A 60 -4.04 -7.89 6.57
C LEU A 60 -5.13 -8.69 5.86
N ASP A 61 -4.91 -9.98 5.62
CA ASP A 61 -5.90 -10.87 4.99
C ASP A 61 -7.20 -10.96 5.79
N LYS A 62 -7.09 -11.08 7.12
CA LYS A 62 -8.27 -11.06 8.01
C LYS A 62 -9.02 -9.74 7.93
N LEU A 63 -8.30 -8.61 7.88
CA LEU A 63 -8.90 -7.27 7.80
C LEU A 63 -9.59 -7.05 6.44
N LEU A 64 -8.98 -7.48 5.35
CA LEU A 64 -9.59 -7.46 4.01
C LEU A 64 -10.86 -8.30 3.96
N SER A 65 -10.82 -9.53 4.48
CA SER A 65 -11.98 -10.41 4.55
C SER A 65 -13.15 -9.80 5.33
N LEU A 66 -12.89 -9.04 6.41
CA LEU A 66 -13.94 -8.35 7.17
C LEU A 66 -14.71 -7.32 6.35
N ILE A 67 -14.09 -6.77 5.33
CA ILE A 67 -14.71 -5.80 4.42
C ILE A 67 -15.05 -6.40 3.05
N GLN A 68 -15.02 -7.74 2.96
CA GLN A 68 -15.36 -8.50 1.76
C GLN A 68 -14.49 -8.16 0.54
N LEU A 69 -13.20 -7.89 0.77
CA LEU A 69 -12.20 -7.72 -0.28
C LEU A 69 -11.26 -8.92 -0.33
N GLY A 70 -11.01 -9.41 -1.54
CA GLY A 70 -9.98 -10.40 -1.85
C GLY A 70 -8.65 -9.76 -2.23
N ARG A 71 -7.57 -10.55 -2.24
CA ARG A 71 -6.26 -10.10 -2.76
C ARG A 71 -6.27 -9.87 -4.27
N ASP A 72 -7.19 -10.46 -4.98
CA ASP A 72 -7.44 -10.28 -6.41
C ASP A 72 -8.16 -8.97 -6.77
N GLU A 73 -8.63 -8.23 -5.76
CA GLU A 73 -9.28 -6.94 -5.92
C GLU A 73 -8.37 -5.76 -5.53
N VAL A 74 -7.15 -6.04 -5.05
CA VAL A 74 -6.21 -5.04 -4.58
C VAL A 74 -4.81 -5.25 -5.15
N TYR A 75 -4.06 -4.17 -5.37
CA TYR A 75 -2.62 -4.25 -5.65
C TYR A 75 -1.84 -3.89 -4.39
N ILE A 76 -1.00 -4.81 -3.92
CA ILE A 76 -0.24 -4.66 -2.67
C ILE A 76 1.22 -4.44 -3.00
N THR A 77 1.81 -3.36 -2.51
CA THR A 77 3.22 -3.03 -2.71
C THR A 77 3.81 -2.32 -1.48
N ASN A 78 5.07 -1.90 -1.58
CA ASN A 78 5.78 -1.17 -0.53
C ASN A 78 6.51 0.06 -1.11
N ILE A 79 6.88 1.03 -0.26
CA ILE A 79 7.75 2.14 -0.66
C ILE A 79 9.15 1.65 -1.01
N LEU A 80 9.68 0.66 -0.27
CA LEU A 80 10.91 -0.04 -0.63
C LEU A 80 10.61 -1.36 -1.34
N LYS A 81 11.43 -1.70 -2.34
CA LYS A 81 11.29 -2.96 -3.08
C LYS A 81 12.22 -4.06 -2.55
N CYS A 82 13.03 -3.76 -1.57
CA CYS A 82 14.02 -4.65 -0.98
C CYS A 82 13.81 -4.77 0.52
N HIS A 83 14.06 -5.97 1.07
CA HIS A 83 14.06 -6.22 2.50
C HIS A 83 15.12 -5.38 3.21
N THR A 84 14.73 -4.76 4.34
CA THR A 84 15.64 -4.05 5.24
C THR A 84 16.23 -5.03 6.27
N PRO A 85 17.56 -5.22 6.33
CA PRO A 85 18.17 -6.16 7.27
C PRO A 85 17.85 -5.78 8.72
N LYS A 86 17.66 -6.79 9.57
CA LYS A 86 17.48 -6.64 11.03
C LYS A 86 16.28 -5.78 11.45
N ASP A 87 15.23 -5.75 10.64
CA ASP A 87 14.01 -4.97 10.91
C ASP A 87 14.29 -3.49 11.28
N GLN A 88 15.35 -2.92 10.71
CA GLN A 88 15.70 -1.52 10.89
C GLN A 88 14.73 -0.62 10.11
N ASN A 89 14.49 0.58 10.67
CA ASN A 89 13.77 1.59 9.90
C ASN A 89 14.55 1.95 8.63
N PRO A 90 13.87 2.14 7.50
CA PRO A 90 14.53 2.56 6.26
C PRO A 90 15.22 3.91 6.45
N SER A 91 16.44 4.04 5.92
CA SER A 91 17.12 5.32 5.86
C SER A 91 16.50 6.23 4.80
N ARG A 92 16.67 7.55 4.95
CA ARG A 92 16.18 8.51 3.96
C ARG A 92 16.76 8.23 2.57
N HIS A 93 18.05 7.91 2.48
CA HIS A 93 18.70 7.57 1.22
C HIS A 93 18.08 6.35 0.52
N GLU A 94 17.71 5.32 1.27
CA GLU A 94 17.05 4.11 0.71
C GLU A 94 15.66 4.46 0.17
N ILE A 95 14.89 5.26 0.92
CA ILE A 95 13.58 5.73 0.50
C ILE A 95 13.72 6.55 -0.80
N ASP A 96 14.58 7.58 -0.81
CA ASP A 96 14.77 8.48 -1.96
C ASP A 96 15.22 7.72 -3.21
N SER A 97 16.06 6.71 -3.04
CA SER A 97 16.53 5.85 -4.13
C SER A 97 15.43 4.95 -4.72
N CYS A 98 14.37 4.66 -3.96
CA CYS A 98 13.36 3.66 -4.30
C CYS A 98 11.98 4.23 -4.61
N ILE A 99 11.63 5.38 -4.03
CA ILE A 99 10.25 5.92 -4.04
C ILE A 99 9.71 6.18 -5.46
N GLU A 100 10.56 6.53 -6.42
CA GLU A 100 10.18 6.70 -7.81
C GLU A 100 9.49 5.48 -8.42
N TYR A 101 9.85 4.26 -7.97
CA TYR A 101 9.20 3.05 -8.43
C TYR A 101 7.73 2.99 -7.99
N LEU A 102 7.45 3.40 -6.74
CA LEU A 102 6.07 3.50 -6.25
C LEU A 102 5.31 4.57 -7.05
N HIS A 103 5.92 5.73 -7.31
CA HIS A 103 5.29 6.79 -8.09
C HIS A 103 4.85 6.29 -9.46
N LYS A 104 5.74 5.59 -10.17
CA LYS A 104 5.43 4.99 -11.47
C LYS A 104 4.37 3.89 -11.37
N GLN A 105 4.31 3.14 -10.28
CA GLN A 105 3.25 2.16 -10.06
C GLN A 105 1.89 2.84 -9.89
N ILE A 106 1.81 3.93 -9.13
CA ILE A 106 0.60 4.73 -8.96
C ILE A 106 0.14 5.29 -10.32
N ASP A 107 1.08 5.83 -11.12
CA ASP A 107 0.77 6.39 -12.45
C ASP A 107 0.32 5.32 -13.46
N ILE A 108 0.77 4.07 -13.35
CA ILE A 108 0.38 2.97 -14.24
C ILE A 108 -0.94 2.34 -13.83
N ILE A 109 -1.21 2.23 -12.53
CA ILE A 109 -2.38 1.55 -11.98
C ILE A 109 -3.57 2.51 -11.88
N GLU A 110 -3.30 3.81 -11.67
CA GLU A 110 -4.31 4.87 -11.51
C GLU A 110 -5.39 4.50 -10.45
N PRO A 111 -4.97 4.11 -9.23
CA PRO A 111 -5.93 3.63 -8.23
C PRO A 111 -6.85 4.77 -7.78
N LYS A 112 -8.11 4.46 -7.51
CA LYS A 112 -9.08 5.39 -6.91
C LYS A 112 -8.92 5.50 -5.39
N ILE A 113 -8.36 4.45 -4.75
CA ILE A 113 -8.06 4.42 -3.32
C ILE A 113 -6.61 3.99 -3.13
N ILE A 114 -5.86 4.74 -2.33
CA ILE A 114 -4.54 4.36 -1.84
C ILE A 114 -4.62 4.20 -0.32
N VAL A 115 -4.44 2.98 0.15
CA VAL A 115 -4.33 2.65 1.57
C VAL A 115 -2.86 2.60 1.94
N THR A 116 -2.42 3.36 2.92
CA THR A 116 -1.04 3.36 3.37
C THR A 116 -0.92 2.70 4.75
N LEU A 117 0.03 1.79 4.91
CA LEU A 117 0.23 1.01 6.13
C LEU A 117 1.48 1.50 6.89
N GLY A 118 1.25 2.20 7.99
CA GLY A 118 2.28 2.73 8.87
C GLY A 118 2.83 4.11 8.48
N LYS A 119 3.68 4.65 9.35
CA LYS A 119 4.17 6.04 9.27
C LYS A 119 4.97 6.35 8.01
N PHE A 120 5.83 5.41 7.56
CA PHE A 120 6.71 5.66 6.43
C PHE A 120 5.94 5.68 5.12
N ALA A 121 5.11 4.68 4.87
CA ALA A 121 4.26 4.63 3.68
C ALA A 121 3.30 5.84 3.62
N SER A 122 2.69 6.19 4.75
CA SER A 122 1.79 7.35 4.82
C SER A 122 2.51 8.65 4.51
N ARG A 123 3.70 8.88 5.10
CA ARG A 123 4.49 10.10 4.85
C ARG A 123 4.85 10.25 3.37
N GLU A 124 5.35 9.21 2.74
CA GLU A 124 5.82 9.27 1.36
C GLU A 124 4.65 9.46 0.37
N VAL A 125 3.50 8.81 0.60
CA VAL A 125 2.31 9.02 -0.23
C VAL A 125 1.73 10.42 0.00
N PHE A 126 1.67 10.91 1.24
CA PHE A 126 1.23 12.28 1.54
C PHE A 126 2.12 13.31 0.85
N THR A 127 3.45 13.13 0.90
CA THR A 127 4.41 14.01 0.21
C THR A 127 4.14 14.05 -1.29
N ARG A 128 3.89 12.91 -1.94
CA ARG A 128 3.57 12.85 -3.38
C ARG A 128 2.36 13.69 -3.75
N PHE A 129 1.35 13.71 -2.88
CA PHE A 129 0.08 14.41 -3.15
C PHE A 129 -0.02 15.77 -2.46
N ASN A 130 1.10 16.33 -1.98
CA ASN A 130 1.17 17.62 -1.29
C ASN A 130 0.22 17.72 -0.08
N LEU A 131 0.03 16.60 0.63
CA LEU A 131 -0.71 16.55 1.89
C LEU A 131 0.25 16.70 3.08
N GLU A 132 -0.21 17.39 4.11
CA GLU A 132 0.54 17.53 5.36
C GLU A 132 0.48 16.24 6.18
N PHE A 133 1.64 15.68 6.52
CA PHE A 133 1.76 14.51 7.38
C PHE A 133 2.21 14.94 8.78
N SER A 134 1.35 14.74 9.79
CA SER A 134 1.69 14.94 11.20
C SER A 134 2.18 13.63 11.83
N ARG A 135 1.29 12.86 12.43
CA ARG A 135 1.57 11.58 13.08
C ARG A 135 0.53 10.56 12.69
N ILE A 136 0.95 9.30 12.52
CA ILE A 136 0.01 8.23 12.16
C ILE A 136 -1.10 8.06 13.21
N SER A 137 -0.80 8.32 14.49
CA SER A 137 -1.78 8.28 15.58
C SER A 137 -2.90 9.32 15.47
N GLU A 138 -2.70 10.38 14.70
CA GLU A 138 -3.69 11.43 14.46
C GLU A 138 -4.43 11.24 13.14
N LEU A 139 -3.81 10.52 12.20
CA LEU A 139 -4.28 10.43 10.82
C LEU A 139 -4.94 9.10 10.49
N HIS A 140 -4.66 8.02 11.24
CA HIS A 140 -5.17 6.70 10.91
C HIS A 140 -6.70 6.66 10.82
N GLY A 141 -7.19 5.92 9.86
CA GLY A 141 -8.62 5.76 9.61
C GLY A 141 -9.33 6.97 9.00
N LYS A 142 -8.65 8.12 8.86
CA LYS A 142 -9.21 9.30 8.17
C LYS A 142 -9.05 9.15 6.66
N MET A 143 -9.98 9.73 5.91
CA MET A 143 -9.95 9.73 4.46
C MET A 143 -9.59 11.12 3.94
N PHE A 144 -8.59 11.19 3.09
CA PHE A 144 -8.13 12.40 2.41
C PHE A 144 -8.44 12.29 0.93
N THR A 145 -9.11 13.29 0.39
CA THR A 145 -9.47 13.33 -1.03
C THR A 145 -8.54 14.28 -1.76
N VAL A 146 -7.91 13.78 -2.81
CA VAL A 146 -7.04 14.56 -3.69
C VAL A 146 -7.67 14.59 -5.07
N LYS A 147 -7.89 15.80 -5.59
CA LYS A 147 -8.33 16.00 -6.97
C LYS A 147 -7.10 16.13 -7.86
N THR A 148 -7.01 15.28 -8.87
CA THR A 148 -6.06 15.39 -9.96
C THR A 148 -6.71 16.04 -11.17
N LEU A 149 -5.98 16.28 -12.25
CA LEU A 149 -6.56 16.83 -13.49
C LEU A 149 -7.63 15.92 -14.12
N PHE A 150 -7.55 14.61 -13.87
CA PHE A 150 -8.39 13.62 -14.58
C PHE A 150 -9.23 12.76 -13.63
N SER A 151 -8.96 12.79 -12.32
CA SER A 151 -9.60 11.87 -11.37
C SER A 151 -9.57 12.40 -9.95
N GLU A 152 -10.29 11.71 -9.07
CA GLU A 152 -10.24 11.89 -7.61
C GLU A 152 -9.63 10.63 -6.99
N ILE A 153 -8.66 10.81 -6.12
CA ILE A 153 -8.00 9.73 -5.40
C ILE A 153 -8.28 9.91 -3.90
N LYS A 154 -8.70 8.84 -3.25
CA LYS A 154 -8.86 8.78 -1.79
C LYS A 154 -7.63 8.15 -1.16
N ILE A 155 -7.03 8.82 -0.17
CA ILE A 155 -5.87 8.32 0.56
C ILE A 155 -6.29 8.04 2.00
N ILE A 156 -6.05 6.82 2.47
CA ILE A 156 -6.47 6.36 3.80
C ILE A 156 -5.24 5.82 4.53
N PRO A 157 -4.63 6.62 5.43
CA PRO A 157 -3.54 6.15 6.27
C PRO A 157 -4.06 5.23 7.37
N LEU A 158 -3.39 4.11 7.58
CA LEU A 158 -3.69 3.13 8.61
C LEU A 158 -2.43 2.79 9.41
N TYR A 159 -2.59 2.25 10.63
CA TYR A 159 -1.49 1.59 11.29
C TYR A 159 -1.02 0.38 10.49
N HIS A 160 0.28 0.08 10.57
CA HIS A 160 0.80 -1.14 9.96
C HIS A 160 0.24 -2.37 10.68
N PRO A 161 -0.24 -3.40 9.97
CA PRO A 161 -0.82 -4.59 10.61
C PRO A 161 0.09 -5.29 11.63
N ALA A 162 1.41 -5.15 11.50
CA ALA A 162 2.38 -5.69 12.45
C ALA A 162 2.15 -5.20 13.89
N VAL A 163 1.52 -4.04 14.12
CA VAL A 163 1.22 -3.56 15.49
C VAL A 163 0.34 -4.55 16.24
N ALA A 164 -0.57 -5.24 15.55
CA ALA A 164 -1.45 -6.24 16.16
C ALA A 164 -0.76 -7.60 16.40
N CYS A 165 0.45 -7.81 15.87
CA CYS A 165 1.27 -8.97 16.23
C CYS A 165 1.79 -8.85 17.68
N TYR A 166 2.09 -7.62 18.11
CA TYR A 166 2.66 -7.34 19.43
C TYR A 166 1.61 -6.86 20.44
N HIS A 167 0.57 -6.17 19.97
CA HIS A 167 -0.49 -5.54 20.75
C HIS A 167 -1.86 -5.98 20.22
N LYS A 168 -2.43 -7.03 20.80
CA LYS A 168 -3.69 -7.66 20.31
C LYS A 168 -4.87 -6.68 20.27
N GLU A 169 -4.91 -5.73 21.20
CA GLU A 169 -5.93 -4.66 21.26
C GLU A 169 -5.93 -3.78 19.98
N MET A 170 -4.77 -3.62 19.33
CA MET A 170 -4.64 -2.86 18.09
C MET A 170 -5.40 -3.49 16.91
N PHE A 171 -5.72 -4.77 16.98
CA PHE A 171 -6.58 -5.41 15.98
C PHE A 171 -7.96 -4.74 15.91
N ASN A 172 -8.54 -4.36 17.05
CA ASN A 172 -9.84 -3.67 17.08
C ASN A 172 -9.76 -2.25 16.48
N VAL A 173 -8.63 -1.55 16.69
CA VAL A 173 -8.38 -0.25 16.06
C VAL A 173 -8.31 -0.42 14.54
N LEU A 174 -7.49 -1.35 14.06
CA LEU A 174 -7.37 -1.66 12.64
C LEU A 174 -8.71 -2.09 12.02
N LYS A 175 -9.48 -2.92 12.72
CA LYS A 175 -10.82 -3.32 12.28
C LYS A 175 -11.74 -2.12 12.07
N LYS A 176 -11.75 -1.17 13.01
CA LYS A 176 -12.54 0.06 12.89
C LYS A 176 -12.10 0.88 11.67
N ASP A 177 -10.79 1.03 11.48
CA ASP A 177 -10.25 1.77 10.35
C ASP A 177 -10.58 1.12 8.99
N PHE A 178 -10.54 -0.22 8.93
CA PHE A 178 -10.95 -0.97 7.73
C PHE A 178 -12.45 -0.84 7.44
N MET A 179 -13.31 -0.66 8.44
CA MET A 179 -14.72 -0.35 8.19
C MET A 179 -14.90 1.03 7.55
N ASN A 180 -14.05 2.01 7.86
CA ASN A 180 -14.04 3.30 7.17
C ASN A 180 -13.57 3.13 5.71
N LEU A 181 -12.56 2.27 5.47
CA LEU A 181 -12.15 1.88 4.11
C LEU A 181 -13.31 1.24 3.34
N LYS A 182 -14.10 0.34 3.98
CA LYS A 182 -15.27 -0.27 3.34
C LYS A 182 -16.23 0.77 2.78
N GLN A 183 -16.56 1.81 3.53
CA GLN A 183 -17.43 2.88 3.05
C GLN A 183 -16.90 3.55 1.77
N ALA A 184 -15.57 3.77 1.70
CA ALA A 184 -14.95 4.33 0.51
C ALA A 184 -15.03 3.39 -0.69
N VAL A 185 -14.88 2.09 -0.48
CA VAL A 185 -14.97 1.04 -1.51
C VAL A 185 -16.40 0.93 -2.02
N ASP A 186 -17.39 0.85 -1.14
CA ASP A 186 -18.81 0.76 -1.49
C ASP A 186 -19.25 1.96 -2.34
N ASN A 187 -18.78 3.17 -2.01
CA ASN A 187 -19.07 4.37 -2.79
C ASN A 187 -18.52 4.29 -4.23
N ILE A 188 -17.33 3.70 -4.44
CA ILE A 188 -16.76 3.53 -5.79
C ILE A 188 -17.54 2.50 -6.58
N ASN A 189 -17.97 1.42 -5.97
CA ASN A 189 -18.72 0.35 -6.62
C ASN A 189 -20.11 0.85 -7.04
N ASN A 190 -20.80 1.60 -6.19
CA ASN A 190 -22.11 2.20 -6.51
C ASN A 190 -22.02 3.17 -7.70
N LEU A 191 -20.94 3.92 -7.86
CA LEU A 191 -20.74 4.80 -9.02
C LEU A 191 -20.57 4.02 -10.33
N LYS A 192 -19.89 2.87 -10.30
CA LYS A 192 -19.76 2.00 -11.49
C LYS A 192 -21.08 1.39 -11.94
N ASP A 193 -21.97 1.08 -11.01
CA ASP A 193 -23.28 0.50 -11.36
C ASP A 193 -24.22 1.55 -11.97
N LEU A 194 -24.09 2.82 -11.57
CA LEU A 194 -24.83 3.94 -12.19
C LEU A 194 -24.36 4.20 -13.64
N ASP A 195 -23.05 4.14 -13.91
CA ASP A 195 -22.51 4.32 -15.27
C ASP A 195 -22.91 3.21 -16.23
N ARG A 196 -23.08 1.97 -15.76
CA ARG A 196 -23.53 0.82 -16.57
C ARG A 196 -25.02 0.82 -16.84
N GLY A 197 -25.81 1.53 -16.05
CA GLY A 197 -27.28 1.62 -16.19
C GLY A 197 -27.76 2.62 -17.25
N CYS A 198 -26.85 3.42 -17.85
CA CYS A 198 -27.21 4.43 -18.86
C CYS A 198 -27.03 3.97 -20.32
N ASP A 199 -26.61 2.73 -20.55
CA ASP A 199 -26.38 2.16 -21.89
C ASP A 199 -27.58 1.28 -22.38
N HIS A 200 -28.82 1.74 -22.13
CA HIS A 200 -30.03 1.09 -22.68
C HIS A 200 -30.95 2.09 -23.34
#